data_a58738246c556875e227fc3e383c3f8b
#
_entry.id   a58738246c556875e227fc3e383c3f8b
#
_cell.length_a   1.000
_cell.length_b   1.000
_cell.length_c   1.000
_cell.angle_alpha   90.00
_cell.angle_beta   90.00
_cell.angle_gamma   90.00
#
_symmetry.space_group_name_H-M   'P 1'
#
loop_
_entity.id
_entity.type
_entity.pdbx_description
1 polymer ?
#
loop_
_entity_poly.entity_id
_entity_poly.type
_entity_poly.pdbx_seq_one_letter_code
_entity_poly.pdbx_strand_id
1 'polypeptide(L)'
;MLTEIDHVAIAVNDLEGAITYYHDAFGAEVEHREVIEHDGVEEALLRVADSYVQLLHPIRDDSTVAKYLANKGEGLHHIGYRVDDCAAALERVKALGFRAIDDAPRPGSRGTTVAFLHPKDAFGTLIELVPE
;
A
#
# COMPACT_ATOMS: atom_id res chain seq x y z
N MET A 1 -5.87 -15.57 -7.70
CA MET A 1 -7.08 -15.18 -6.95
C MET A 1 -6.65 -14.55 -5.64
N LEU A 2 -7.52 -13.79 -5.02
CA LEU A 2 -7.22 -13.15 -3.73
C LEU A 2 -7.13 -14.24 -2.65
N THR A 3 -6.07 -14.21 -1.86
CA THR A 3 -5.87 -15.18 -0.79
C THR A 3 -6.04 -14.56 0.60
N GLU A 4 -5.64 -13.29 0.76
CA GLU A 4 -5.75 -12.57 2.03
C GLU A 4 -5.75 -11.06 1.78
N ILE A 5 -6.16 -10.30 2.78
CA ILE A 5 -5.83 -8.88 2.85
C ILE A 5 -4.43 -8.78 3.42
N ASP A 6 -3.47 -8.26 2.64
CA ASP A 6 -2.11 -8.08 3.12
C ASP A 6 -2.01 -6.90 4.08
N HIS A 7 -2.53 -5.76 3.64
CA HIS A 7 -2.45 -4.55 4.45
C HIS A 7 -3.52 -3.53 4.09
N VAL A 8 -3.76 -2.63 5.05
CA VAL A 8 -4.50 -1.40 4.84
C VAL A 8 -3.51 -0.26 5.01
N ALA A 9 -3.36 0.57 4.00
CA ALA A 9 -2.38 1.66 3.99
C ALA A 9 -3.02 2.98 4.36
N ILE A 10 -2.39 3.68 5.28
CA ILE A 10 -2.82 4.99 5.78
C ILE A 10 -1.70 5.99 5.51
N ALA A 11 -2.03 7.08 4.80
CA ALA A 11 -1.09 8.17 4.54
C ALA A 11 -1.07 9.12 5.75
N VAL A 12 0.13 9.41 6.25
CA VAL A 12 0.32 10.22 7.45
C VAL A 12 1.37 11.31 7.22
N ASN A 13 1.18 12.46 7.87
CA ASN A 13 2.15 13.57 7.83
C ASN A 13 3.31 13.36 8.79
N ASP A 14 3.06 12.66 9.91
CA ASP A 14 4.05 12.40 10.95
C ASP A 14 4.09 10.92 11.27
N LEU A 15 5.09 10.22 10.70
CA LEU A 15 5.20 8.77 10.85
C LEU A 15 5.46 8.37 12.30
N GLU A 16 6.35 9.08 13.01
CA GLU A 16 6.66 8.75 14.40
C GLU A 16 5.44 8.95 15.29
N GLY A 17 4.69 10.03 15.07
CA GLY A 17 3.46 10.30 15.82
C GLY A 17 2.40 9.23 15.57
N ALA A 18 2.27 8.76 14.33
CA ALA A 18 1.32 7.69 13.98
C ALA A 18 1.73 6.35 14.63
N ILE A 19 3.02 6.02 14.62
CA ILE A 19 3.54 4.80 15.27
C ILE A 19 3.23 4.86 16.77
N THR A 20 3.50 6.00 17.40
CA THR A 20 3.23 6.22 18.84
C THR A 20 1.74 6.06 19.16
N TYR A 21 0.88 6.63 18.32
CA TYR A 21 -0.57 6.49 18.51
C TYR A 21 -1.00 5.03 18.55
N TYR A 22 -0.59 4.25 17.54
CA TYR A 22 -0.98 2.83 17.47
C TYR A 22 -0.40 2.01 18.61
N HIS A 23 0.82 2.32 19.04
CA HIS A 23 1.44 1.65 20.18
C HIS A 23 0.68 1.97 21.48
N ASP A 24 0.45 3.25 21.75
CA ASP A 24 -0.16 3.66 23.02
C ASP A 24 -1.63 3.28 23.11
N ALA A 25 -2.37 3.45 22.01
CA ALA A 25 -3.82 3.19 22.02
C ALA A 25 -4.15 1.70 21.92
N PHE A 26 -3.38 0.92 21.17
CA PHE A 26 -3.74 -0.45 20.82
C PHE A 26 -2.65 -1.48 21.11
N GLY A 27 -1.49 -1.08 21.63
CA GLY A 27 -0.38 -1.99 21.89
C GLY A 27 0.27 -2.53 20.61
N ALA A 28 0.03 -1.90 19.46
CA ALA A 28 0.59 -2.36 18.19
C ALA A 28 2.08 -2.03 18.08
N GLU A 29 2.86 -2.99 17.59
CA GLU A 29 4.31 -2.84 17.45
C GLU A 29 4.70 -2.79 15.98
N VAL A 30 5.75 -2.01 15.67
CA VAL A 30 6.33 -2.01 14.33
C VAL A 30 7.07 -3.33 14.12
N GLU A 31 6.65 -4.09 13.12
CA GLU A 31 7.31 -5.33 12.74
C GLU A 31 8.34 -5.11 11.64
N HIS A 32 8.09 -4.15 10.74
CA HIS A 32 8.97 -3.86 9.61
C HIS A 32 8.92 -2.37 9.30
N ARG A 33 10.07 -1.80 8.95
CA ARG A 33 10.18 -0.40 8.57
C ARG A 33 11.20 -0.26 7.45
N GLU A 34 10.85 0.43 6.36
CA GLU A 34 11.79 0.65 5.27
C GLU A 34 11.45 1.89 4.47
N VAL A 35 12.44 2.37 3.72
CA VAL A 35 12.26 3.40 2.70
C VAL A 35 12.11 2.69 1.36
N ILE A 36 11.02 2.97 0.64
CA ILE A 36 10.77 2.47 -0.70
C ILE A 36 11.12 3.61 -1.67
N GLU A 37 12.35 3.60 -2.17
CA GLU A 37 12.89 4.69 -2.99
C GLU A 37 12.10 4.90 -4.28
N HIS A 38 11.66 3.82 -4.92
CA HIS A 38 10.87 3.89 -6.15
C HIS A 38 9.62 4.74 -5.97
N ASP A 39 8.95 4.61 -4.83
CA ASP A 39 7.72 5.33 -4.55
C ASP A 39 7.93 6.63 -3.77
N GLY A 40 9.14 6.87 -3.28
CA GLY A 40 9.46 8.07 -2.49
C GLY A 40 8.76 8.12 -1.16
N VAL A 41 8.66 6.99 -0.47
CA VAL A 41 7.98 6.89 0.82
C VAL A 41 8.80 6.13 1.84
N GLU A 42 8.55 6.42 3.11
CA GLU A 42 8.95 5.58 4.22
C GLU A 42 7.69 4.88 4.77
N GLU A 43 7.79 3.60 5.05
CA GLU A 43 6.69 2.80 5.58
C GLU A 43 7.03 2.23 6.95
N ALA A 44 5.98 2.01 7.75
CA ALA A 44 6.02 1.18 8.93
C ALA A 44 4.87 0.18 8.85
N LEU A 45 5.17 -1.10 9.03
CA LEU A 45 4.18 -2.18 9.05
C LEU A 45 3.94 -2.62 10.49
N LEU A 46 2.68 -2.53 10.92
CA LEU A 46 2.23 -2.97 12.23
C LEU A 46 1.33 -4.19 12.03
N ARG A 47 1.71 -5.32 12.63
CA ARG A 47 0.95 -6.56 12.42
C ARG A 47 -0.39 -6.52 13.14
N VAL A 48 -1.43 -6.92 12.42
CA VAL A 48 -2.77 -7.17 12.96
C VAL A 48 -3.20 -8.56 12.47
N ALA A 49 -3.08 -9.57 13.32
CA ALA A 49 -3.31 -10.97 12.94
C ALA A 49 -2.46 -11.36 11.71
N ASP A 50 -3.09 -11.76 10.62
CA ASP A 50 -2.39 -12.15 9.38
C ASP A 50 -2.20 -10.98 8.42
N SER A 51 -2.59 -9.78 8.81
CA SER A 51 -2.54 -8.56 7.98
C SER A 51 -1.66 -7.50 8.62
N TYR A 52 -1.55 -6.36 7.95
CA TYR A 52 -0.81 -5.21 8.49
C TYR A 52 -1.63 -3.93 8.36
N VAL A 53 -1.42 -3.03 9.30
CA VAL A 53 -1.62 -1.60 9.05
C VAL A 53 -0.29 -1.08 8.52
N GLN A 54 -0.32 -0.47 7.34
CA GLN A 54 0.84 0.17 6.74
C GLN A 54 0.72 1.68 6.89
N LEU A 55 1.64 2.29 7.63
CA LEU A 55 1.71 3.74 7.74
C LEU A 55 2.69 4.24 6.69
N LEU A 56 2.23 5.17 5.84
CA LEU A 56 3.00 5.71 4.71
C LEU A 56 3.28 7.17 4.91
N HIS A 57 4.56 7.56 4.82
CA HIS A 57 4.99 8.94 4.89
C HIS A 57 5.85 9.28 3.67
N PRO A 58 5.56 10.37 2.94
CA PRO A 58 6.35 10.73 1.77
C PRO A 58 7.71 11.29 2.18
N ILE A 59 8.76 10.90 1.44
CA ILE A 59 10.12 11.44 1.62
C ILE A 59 10.52 12.38 0.49
N ARG A 60 9.65 12.53 -0.53
CA ARG A 60 9.84 13.47 -1.65
C ARG A 60 8.52 14.09 -2.02
N ASP A 61 8.56 15.34 -2.48
CA ASP A 61 7.36 16.08 -2.90
C ASP A 61 6.70 15.50 -4.15
N ASP A 62 7.45 14.78 -4.97
CA ASP A 62 6.94 14.16 -6.21
C ASP A 62 6.31 12.78 -5.99
N SER A 63 6.32 12.25 -4.78
CA SER A 63 5.69 10.96 -4.51
C SER A 63 4.17 11.05 -4.63
N THR A 64 3.54 9.94 -5.00
CA THR A 64 2.07 9.88 -5.09
C THR A 64 1.41 10.09 -3.72
N VAL A 65 2.07 9.65 -2.64
CA VAL A 65 1.58 9.84 -1.27
C VAL A 65 1.63 11.31 -0.88
N ALA A 66 2.69 12.06 -1.27
CA ALA A 66 2.76 13.50 -1.02
C ALA A 66 1.61 14.23 -1.71
N LYS A 67 1.33 13.87 -2.96
CA LYS A 67 0.20 14.45 -3.72
C LYS A 67 -1.14 14.10 -3.09
N TYR A 68 -1.30 12.87 -2.63
CA TYR A 68 -2.51 12.43 -1.93
C TYR A 68 -2.75 13.27 -0.67
N LEU A 69 -1.72 13.42 0.17
CA LEU A 69 -1.82 14.21 1.39
C LEU A 69 -2.16 15.68 1.11
N ALA A 70 -1.57 16.26 0.06
CA ALA A 70 -1.84 17.64 -0.33
C ALA A 70 -3.29 17.83 -0.80
N ASN A 71 -3.86 16.84 -1.49
CA ASN A 71 -5.20 16.95 -2.07
C ASN A 71 -6.31 16.48 -1.14
N LYS A 72 -6.07 15.43 -0.34
CA LYS A 72 -7.10 14.77 0.46
C LYS A 72 -6.82 14.79 1.97
N GLY A 73 -5.59 15.12 2.38
CA GLY A 73 -5.21 15.02 3.77
C GLY A 73 -4.89 13.59 4.19
N GLU A 74 -4.70 13.40 5.50
CA GLU A 74 -4.42 12.09 6.07
C GLU A 74 -5.62 11.15 5.96
N GLY A 75 -5.36 9.86 5.79
CA GLY A 75 -6.41 8.85 5.75
C GLY A 75 -6.03 7.63 4.95
N LEU A 76 -7.04 6.80 4.66
CA LEU A 76 -6.88 5.56 3.89
C LEU A 76 -6.37 5.88 2.49
N HIS A 77 -5.23 5.28 2.14
CA HIS A 77 -4.60 5.46 0.82
C HIS A 77 -4.91 4.30 -0.11
N HIS A 78 -4.78 3.06 0.35
CA HIS A 78 -5.07 1.90 -0.47
C HIS A 78 -5.25 0.63 0.37
N ILE A 79 -5.71 -0.44 -0.28
CA ILE A 79 -5.79 -1.78 0.27
C ILE A 79 -4.88 -2.68 -0.56
N GLY A 80 -4.02 -3.43 0.10
CA GLY A 80 -3.21 -4.47 -0.53
C GLY A 80 -3.84 -5.84 -0.34
N TYR A 81 -4.07 -6.54 -1.44
CA TYR A 81 -4.55 -7.92 -1.43
C TYR A 81 -3.43 -8.87 -1.81
N ARG A 82 -3.29 -9.97 -1.08
CA ARG A 82 -2.39 -11.05 -1.49
C ARG A 82 -3.01 -11.86 -2.61
N VAL A 83 -2.18 -12.19 -3.57
CA VAL A 83 -2.55 -13.05 -4.69
C VAL A 83 -1.48 -14.13 -4.86
N ASP A 84 -1.89 -15.26 -5.41
CA ASP A 84 -0.98 -16.39 -5.65
C ASP A 84 0.03 -16.09 -6.78
N ASP A 85 -0.35 -15.24 -7.75
CA ASP A 85 0.53 -14.83 -8.85
C ASP A 85 0.19 -13.41 -9.26
N CYS A 86 1.05 -12.46 -8.89
CA CYS A 86 0.81 -11.03 -9.12
C CYS A 86 0.77 -10.69 -10.62
N ALA A 87 1.70 -11.24 -11.39
CA ALA A 87 1.75 -10.97 -12.83
C ALA A 87 0.51 -11.53 -13.55
N ALA A 88 0.09 -12.74 -13.19
CA ALA A 88 -1.10 -13.35 -13.77
C ALA A 88 -2.37 -12.59 -13.37
N ALA A 89 -2.47 -12.15 -12.12
CA ALA A 89 -3.61 -11.35 -11.65
C ALA A 89 -3.70 -10.02 -12.41
N LEU A 90 -2.58 -9.36 -12.60
CA LEU A 90 -2.51 -8.10 -13.36
C LEU A 90 -2.97 -8.31 -14.81
N GLU A 91 -2.48 -9.34 -15.47
CA GLU A 91 -2.87 -9.65 -16.84
C GLU A 91 -4.36 -9.98 -16.96
N ARG A 92 -4.92 -10.70 -15.99
CA ARG A 92 -6.35 -10.99 -15.96
C ARG A 92 -7.20 -9.73 -15.84
N VAL A 93 -6.82 -8.81 -14.96
CA VAL A 93 -7.52 -7.53 -14.81
C VAL A 93 -7.52 -6.75 -16.12
N LYS A 94 -6.36 -6.68 -16.77
CA LYS A 94 -6.21 -6.00 -18.06
C LYS A 94 -7.03 -6.67 -19.16
N ALA A 95 -7.01 -8.01 -19.22
CA ALA A 95 -7.76 -8.78 -20.21
C ALA A 95 -9.27 -8.58 -20.09
N LEU A 96 -9.76 -8.30 -18.89
CA LEU A 96 -11.19 -8.01 -18.65
C LEU A 96 -11.56 -6.57 -18.97
N GLY A 97 -10.60 -5.73 -19.39
CA GLY A 97 -10.83 -4.34 -19.75
C GLY A 97 -10.76 -3.35 -18.60
N PHE A 98 -10.35 -3.80 -17.41
CA PHE A 98 -10.17 -2.90 -16.27
C PHE A 98 -8.78 -2.27 -16.30
N ARG A 99 -8.69 -1.03 -15.84
CA ARG A 99 -7.44 -0.26 -15.89
C ARG A 99 -6.50 -0.63 -14.74
N ALA A 100 -5.23 -0.79 -15.10
CA ALA A 100 -4.15 -0.89 -14.14
C ALA A 100 -3.31 0.39 -14.18
N ILE A 101 -2.75 0.78 -13.04
CA ILE A 101 -1.77 1.87 -12.98
C ILE A 101 -0.44 1.36 -13.52
N ASP A 102 -0.06 0.14 -13.09
CA ASP A 102 1.17 -0.50 -13.53
C ASP A 102 0.91 -1.43 -14.70
N ASP A 103 1.74 -1.31 -15.73
CA ASP A 103 1.66 -2.20 -16.89
C ASP A 103 2.31 -3.55 -16.62
N ALA A 104 3.28 -3.57 -15.69
CA ALA A 104 3.97 -4.76 -15.21
C ALA A 104 4.27 -4.60 -13.72
N PRO A 105 4.48 -5.70 -12.97
CA PRO A 105 4.84 -5.59 -11.56
C PRO A 105 6.09 -4.75 -11.34
N ARG A 106 6.11 -4.01 -10.25
CA ARG A 106 7.20 -3.10 -9.86
C ARG A 106 7.66 -3.37 -8.42
N PRO A 107 8.85 -2.87 -8.04
CA PRO A 107 9.35 -3.05 -6.68
C PRO A 107 8.39 -2.50 -5.62
N GLY A 108 8.19 -3.24 -4.56
CA GLY A 108 7.35 -2.86 -3.43
C GLY A 108 8.02 -3.14 -2.10
N SER A 109 7.20 -3.19 -1.06
CA SER A 109 7.64 -3.46 0.31
C SER A 109 8.26 -4.86 0.44
N ARG A 110 9.17 -5.01 1.38
CA ARG A 110 9.75 -6.30 1.78
C ARG A 110 10.43 -7.05 0.64
N GLY A 111 11.01 -6.31 -0.32
CA GLY A 111 11.73 -6.90 -1.44
C GLY A 111 10.84 -7.64 -2.44
N THR A 112 9.53 -7.42 -2.42
CA THR A 112 8.59 -8.06 -3.34
C THR A 112 8.36 -7.22 -4.59
N THR A 113 7.61 -7.78 -5.55
CA THR A 113 7.11 -7.02 -6.70
C THR A 113 5.59 -6.96 -6.61
N VAL A 114 5.05 -5.77 -6.81
CA VAL A 114 3.62 -5.48 -6.64
C VAL A 114 3.05 -4.81 -7.89
N ALA A 115 1.73 -4.68 -7.96
CA ALA A 115 1.09 -3.94 -9.03
C ALA A 115 -0.13 -3.19 -8.49
N PHE A 116 -0.30 -1.95 -8.94
CA PHE A 116 -1.44 -1.12 -8.54
C PHE A 116 -2.51 -1.12 -9.63
N LEU A 117 -3.76 -1.22 -9.20
CA LEU A 117 -4.94 -1.15 -10.05
C LEU A 117 -5.61 0.22 -9.90
N HIS A 118 -6.17 0.73 -11.01
CA HIS A 118 -6.74 2.07 -11.04
C HIS A 118 -8.04 2.12 -10.23
N PRO A 119 -8.19 3.09 -9.32
CA PRO A 119 -9.36 3.18 -8.43
C PRO A 119 -10.68 3.39 -9.19
N LYS A 120 -10.64 3.96 -10.39
CA LYS A 120 -11.84 4.29 -11.14
C LYS A 120 -12.65 3.05 -11.53
N ASP A 121 -12.01 1.91 -11.72
CA ASP A 121 -12.68 0.64 -12.03
C ASP A 121 -12.86 -0.23 -10.78
N ALA A 122 -12.44 0.26 -9.61
CA ALA A 122 -12.47 -0.46 -8.33
C ALA A 122 -13.27 0.32 -7.28
N PHE A 123 -14.32 0.98 -7.71
CA PHE A 123 -15.27 1.72 -6.83
C PHE A 123 -14.58 2.81 -6.00
N GLY A 124 -13.62 3.50 -6.60
CA GLY A 124 -12.88 4.58 -5.93
C GLY A 124 -11.77 4.11 -5.00
N THR A 125 -11.45 2.82 -5.00
CA THR A 125 -10.43 2.24 -4.12
C THR A 125 -9.16 1.94 -4.91
N LEU A 126 -8.04 2.54 -4.51
CA LEU A 126 -6.73 2.14 -5.02
C LEU A 126 -6.40 0.75 -4.46
N ILE A 127 -6.12 -0.19 -5.34
CA ILE A 127 -5.82 -1.58 -4.96
C ILE A 127 -4.37 -1.90 -5.31
N GLU A 128 -3.69 -2.54 -4.37
CA GLU A 128 -2.35 -3.10 -4.60
C GLU A 128 -2.43 -4.62 -4.61
N LEU A 129 -1.86 -5.25 -5.62
CA LEU A 129 -1.70 -6.70 -5.68
C LEU A 129 -0.32 -7.05 -5.12
N VAL A 130 -0.30 -7.91 -4.10
CA VAL A 130 0.90 -8.30 -3.37
C VAL A 130 1.08 -9.81 -3.51
N PRO A 131 2.29 -10.32 -3.83
CA PRO A 131 2.50 -11.77 -3.86
C PRO A 131 2.43 -12.36 -2.45
N GLU A 132 2.04 -13.61 -2.39
CA GLU A 132 2.04 -14.37 -1.12
C GLU A 132 3.43 -14.49 -0.52
#